data_448150e372926697dd0a530826708df0
#
_entry.id   448150e372926697dd0a530826708df0
#
_cell.length_a   1.000
_cell.length_b   1.000
_cell.length_c   1.000
_cell.angle_alpha   90.00
_cell.angle_beta   90.00
_cell.angle_gamma   90.00
#
_symmetry.space_group_name_H-M   'P 1'
#
loop_
_entity.id
_entity.type
_entity.pdbx_description
1 polymer ?
#
loop_
_entity_poly.entity_id
_entity_poly.type
_entity_poly.pdbx_seq_one_letter_code
_entity_poly.pdbx_strand_id
1 'polypeptide(L)'
;MENTYKIQKIGKVNAENGIYSIQLDKQFIPGLTNISGFKYLQVVWWGHLYDTPQNRASLIIDKPYKKCPDKLGVFGTRSEIRPNPILITTIQVMQIDMEAGKIYTPYIDAETGTDILDIKPYHMLERIKDCDVPDWCQHWPKWYEEAGDFDWADEFNF
;
A
#
# COMPACT_ATOMS: atom_id res chain seq x y z
N MET A 1 -6.21 -19.49 -23.18
CA MET A 1 -5.53 -20.03 -21.97
C MET A 1 -5.50 -18.91 -20.94
N GLU A 2 -6.04 -19.16 -19.77
CA GLU A 2 -5.99 -18.20 -18.67
C GLU A 2 -4.57 -18.22 -18.07
N ASN A 3 -3.87 -17.08 -18.11
CA ASN A 3 -2.53 -17.00 -17.56
C ASN A 3 -2.61 -16.91 -16.05
N THR A 4 -2.08 -17.90 -15.34
CA THR A 4 -1.96 -17.89 -13.88
C THR A 4 -0.53 -17.55 -13.49
N TYR A 5 -0.36 -16.57 -12.61
CA TYR A 5 0.95 -16.18 -12.06
C TYR A 5 1.10 -16.72 -10.64
N LYS A 6 2.28 -17.22 -10.30
CA LYS A 6 2.62 -17.57 -8.92
C LYS A 6 3.33 -16.39 -8.28
N ILE A 7 2.79 -15.92 -7.18
CA ILE A 7 3.38 -14.86 -6.35
C ILE A 7 3.85 -15.51 -5.06
N GLN A 8 5.03 -15.12 -4.61
CA GLN A 8 5.62 -15.60 -3.35
C GLN A 8 5.64 -14.46 -2.34
N LYS A 9 5.17 -14.71 -1.12
CA LYS A 9 5.37 -13.74 -0.05
C LYS A 9 6.85 -13.70 0.32
N ILE A 10 7.34 -12.52 0.68
CA ILE A 10 8.73 -12.29 1.10
C ILE A 10 8.86 -11.91 2.58
N GLY A 11 7.76 -11.64 3.25
CA GLY A 11 7.72 -11.22 4.65
C GLY A 11 6.32 -10.88 5.11
N LYS A 12 6.24 -10.27 6.28
CA LYS A 12 4.98 -9.86 6.91
C LYS A 12 5.07 -8.47 7.55
N VAL A 13 3.93 -7.81 7.65
CA VAL A 13 3.75 -6.63 8.50
C VAL A 13 3.60 -7.04 9.95
N ASN A 14 4.26 -6.31 10.85
CA ASN A 14 4.05 -6.37 12.29
C ASN A 14 3.77 -4.96 12.82
N ALA A 15 2.84 -4.85 13.76
CA ALA A 15 2.59 -3.63 14.52
C ALA A 15 2.62 -3.99 16.00
N GLU A 16 3.60 -3.44 16.72
CA GLU A 16 3.78 -3.66 18.15
C GLU A 16 3.97 -2.31 18.83
N ASN A 17 3.15 -2.03 19.86
CA ASN A 17 3.24 -0.79 20.64
C ASN A 17 3.23 0.51 19.82
N GLY A 18 2.45 0.55 18.72
CA GLY A 18 2.35 1.70 17.83
C GLY A 18 3.54 1.87 16.87
N ILE A 19 4.45 0.91 16.83
CA ILE A 19 5.58 0.85 15.89
C ILE A 19 5.27 -0.19 14.83
N TYR A 20 5.31 0.22 13.57
CA TYR A 20 5.15 -0.69 12.44
C TYR A 20 6.50 -1.19 11.97
N SER A 21 6.54 -2.43 11.55
CA SER A 21 7.72 -2.99 10.90
C SER A 21 7.34 -4.02 9.84
N ILE A 22 8.23 -4.17 8.86
CA ILE A 22 8.19 -5.25 7.89
C ILE A 22 9.27 -6.23 8.28
N GLN A 23 8.90 -7.47 8.56
CA GLN A 23 9.80 -8.57 8.83
C GLN A 23 9.94 -9.43 7.58
N LEU A 24 11.14 -9.48 7.01
CA LEU A 24 11.42 -10.38 5.89
C LEU A 24 11.64 -11.82 6.36
N ASP A 25 11.19 -12.77 5.56
CA ASP A 25 11.57 -14.16 5.71
C ASP A 25 13.08 -14.32 5.44
N LYS A 26 13.76 -15.16 6.21
CA LYS A 26 15.24 -15.25 6.27
C LYS A 26 15.92 -15.34 4.90
N GLN A 27 15.33 -16.06 3.97
CA GLN A 27 15.89 -16.27 2.62
C GLN A 27 15.88 -14.99 1.77
N PHE A 28 15.09 -13.96 2.12
CA PHE A 28 14.99 -12.71 1.37
C PHE A 28 15.78 -11.55 2.00
N ILE A 29 16.36 -11.74 3.20
CA ILE A 29 17.19 -10.73 3.87
C ILE A 29 18.33 -10.21 2.97
N PRO A 30 19.03 -11.05 2.16
CA PRO A 30 20.03 -10.55 1.24
C PRO A 30 19.55 -9.50 0.24
N GLY A 31 18.22 -9.44 -0.04
CA GLY A 31 17.60 -8.42 -0.88
C GLY A 31 17.70 -7.00 -0.30
N LEU A 32 18.00 -6.85 1.00
CA LEU A 32 18.23 -5.55 1.64
C LEU A 32 19.64 -4.99 1.42
N THR A 33 20.54 -5.74 0.77
CA THR A 33 21.93 -5.30 0.57
C THR A 33 21.97 -3.94 -0.11
N ASN A 34 22.64 -2.97 0.51
CA ASN A 34 22.80 -1.59 0.04
C ASN A 34 21.50 -0.80 -0.15
N ILE A 35 20.40 -1.18 0.49
CA ILE A 35 19.14 -0.42 0.47
C ILE A 35 19.20 0.84 1.36
N SER A 36 20.19 0.93 2.23
CA SER A 36 20.39 2.08 3.11
C SER A 36 20.54 3.38 2.33
N GLY A 37 19.93 4.47 2.82
CA GLY A 37 19.94 5.78 2.17
C GLY A 37 18.66 6.12 1.41
N PHE A 38 17.83 5.14 1.08
CA PHE A 38 16.48 5.43 0.61
C PHE A 38 15.62 5.83 1.80
N LYS A 39 15.10 7.07 1.78
CA LYS A 39 14.22 7.60 2.82
C LYS A 39 12.82 6.99 2.74
N TYR A 40 12.39 6.64 1.54
CA TYR A 40 11.08 6.06 1.27
C TYR A 40 11.20 4.78 0.44
N LEU A 41 10.31 3.82 0.74
CA LEU A 41 10.16 2.58 0.00
C LEU A 41 8.70 2.40 -0.39
N GLN A 42 8.46 1.79 -1.55
CA GLN A 42 7.15 1.28 -1.94
C GLN A 42 7.05 -0.18 -1.52
N VAL A 43 6.07 -0.49 -0.71
CA VAL A 43 5.79 -1.84 -0.23
C VAL A 43 4.56 -2.36 -0.96
N VAL A 44 4.72 -3.49 -1.63
CA VAL A 44 3.64 -4.21 -2.30
C VAL A 44 3.17 -5.32 -1.38
N TRP A 45 1.86 -5.36 -1.10
CA TRP A 45 1.30 -6.28 -0.14
C TRP A 45 -0.04 -6.85 -0.58
N TRP A 46 -0.50 -7.91 0.07
CA TRP A 46 -1.70 -8.62 -0.26
C TRP A 46 -2.86 -8.26 0.64
N GLY A 47 -3.97 -7.76 0.08
CA GLY A 47 -5.19 -7.39 0.82
C GLY A 47 -5.98 -8.63 1.26
N HIS A 48 -5.40 -9.43 2.15
CA HIS A 48 -5.94 -10.73 2.53
C HIS A 48 -7.28 -10.68 3.26
N LEU A 49 -7.58 -9.58 3.96
CA LEU A 49 -8.84 -9.42 4.70
C LEU A 49 -10.06 -9.35 3.79
N TYR A 50 -9.89 -8.85 2.58
CA TYR A 50 -10.96 -8.67 1.58
C TYR A 50 -10.85 -9.64 0.41
N ASP A 51 -9.93 -10.59 0.47
CA ASP A 51 -9.69 -11.57 -0.59
C ASP A 51 -10.74 -12.68 -0.58
N THR A 52 -11.91 -12.38 -1.10
CA THR A 52 -13.02 -13.33 -1.29
C THR A 52 -13.40 -13.44 -2.77
N PRO A 53 -14.00 -14.54 -3.21
CA PRO A 53 -14.48 -14.67 -4.59
C PRO A 53 -15.44 -13.54 -5.00
N GLN A 54 -16.29 -13.07 -4.08
CA GLN A 54 -17.24 -11.98 -4.31
C GLN A 54 -16.51 -10.66 -4.55
N ASN A 55 -15.52 -10.34 -3.69
CA ASN A 55 -14.74 -9.12 -3.81
C ASN A 55 -13.87 -9.11 -5.05
N ARG A 56 -13.31 -10.26 -5.43
CA ARG A 56 -12.55 -10.41 -6.68
C ARG A 56 -13.42 -10.22 -7.93
N ALA A 57 -14.70 -10.59 -7.87
CA ALA A 57 -15.65 -10.42 -8.97
C ALA A 57 -16.24 -9.00 -9.03
N SER A 58 -16.10 -8.20 -7.97
CA SER A 58 -16.62 -6.84 -7.92
C SER A 58 -15.76 -5.90 -8.76
N LEU A 59 -16.38 -5.28 -9.77
CA LEU A 59 -15.71 -4.31 -10.65
C LEU A 59 -16.21 -2.89 -10.45
N ILE A 60 -17.31 -2.72 -9.72
CA ILE A 60 -17.95 -1.44 -9.45
C ILE A 60 -18.17 -1.30 -7.95
N ILE A 61 -17.86 -0.14 -7.42
CA ILE A 61 -18.10 0.23 -6.03
C ILE A 61 -19.09 1.39 -6.00
N ASP A 62 -20.13 1.26 -5.18
CA ASP A 62 -21.15 2.29 -5.01
C ASP A 62 -20.60 3.40 -4.10
N LYS A 63 -20.49 4.59 -4.64
CA LYS A 63 -20.11 5.85 -3.98
C LYS A 63 -19.12 5.72 -2.81
N PRO A 64 -17.88 5.26 -3.06
CA PRO A 64 -16.93 5.00 -1.97
C PRO A 64 -16.44 6.27 -1.25
N TYR A 65 -16.54 7.44 -1.89
CA TYR A 65 -16.11 8.74 -1.34
C TYR A 65 -17.25 9.75 -1.38
N LYS A 66 -17.23 10.75 -0.52
CA LYS A 66 -18.31 11.74 -0.38
C LYS A 66 -18.65 12.48 -1.67
N LYS A 67 -17.64 12.92 -2.41
CA LYS A 67 -17.83 13.78 -3.59
C LYS A 67 -17.71 13.04 -4.92
N CYS A 68 -17.42 11.74 -4.91
CA CYS A 68 -17.30 10.97 -6.13
C CYS A 68 -18.66 10.70 -6.78
N PRO A 69 -18.69 10.30 -8.06
CA PRO A 69 -19.89 9.78 -8.72
C PRO A 69 -20.53 8.62 -7.93
N ASP A 70 -21.81 8.37 -8.14
CA ASP A 70 -22.55 7.31 -7.44
C ASP A 70 -21.94 5.91 -7.64
N LYS A 71 -21.20 5.72 -8.69
CA LYS A 71 -20.48 4.47 -8.99
C LYS A 71 -19.08 4.75 -9.50
N LEU A 72 -18.10 4.03 -8.97
CA LEU A 72 -16.73 4.01 -9.49
C LEU A 72 -16.32 2.60 -9.89
N GLY A 73 -15.62 2.48 -11.00
CA GLY A 73 -14.87 1.27 -11.31
C GLY A 73 -13.74 1.07 -10.30
N VAL A 74 -13.49 -0.17 -9.89
CA VAL A 74 -12.45 -0.48 -8.88
C VAL A 74 -11.06 0.05 -9.26
N PHE A 75 -10.76 0.18 -10.56
CA PHE A 75 -9.49 0.72 -11.03
C PHE A 75 -9.37 2.23 -10.89
N GLY A 76 -10.47 2.94 -10.63
CA GLY A 76 -10.49 4.33 -10.21
C GLY A 76 -10.33 4.53 -8.70
N THR A 77 -10.08 3.47 -7.95
CA THR A 77 -9.90 3.45 -6.50
C THR A 77 -8.61 2.73 -6.10
N ARG A 78 -8.22 2.87 -4.84
CA ARG A 78 -7.14 2.06 -4.23
C ARG A 78 -7.69 1.01 -3.26
N SER A 79 -8.98 0.69 -3.36
CA SER A 79 -9.65 -0.32 -2.53
C SER A 79 -9.02 -1.70 -2.68
N GLU A 80 -9.03 -2.47 -1.60
CA GLU A 80 -8.65 -3.88 -1.56
C GLU A 80 -9.68 -4.77 -2.30
N ILE A 81 -10.91 -4.28 -2.48
CA ILE A 81 -11.97 -4.98 -3.23
C ILE A 81 -11.66 -4.83 -4.72
N ARG A 82 -10.98 -5.84 -5.27
CA ARG A 82 -10.52 -5.86 -6.67
C ARG A 82 -10.13 -7.26 -7.13
N PRO A 83 -10.04 -7.52 -8.44
CA PRO A 83 -9.73 -8.85 -8.99
C PRO A 83 -8.44 -9.46 -8.43
N ASN A 84 -7.40 -8.65 -8.29
CA ASN A 84 -6.16 -9.03 -7.62
C ASN A 84 -5.92 -8.01 -6.50
N PRO A 85 -6.12 -8.37 -5.23
CA PRO A 85 -5.97 -7.45 -4.10
C PRO A 85 -4.49 -7.19 -3.78
N ILE A 86 -3.76 -6.68 -4.78
CA ILE A 86 -2.37 -6.25 -4.69
C ILE A 86 -2.38 -4.76 -4.42
N LEU A 87 -1.84 -4.37 -3.28
CA LEU A 87 -1.80 -2.99 -2.82
C LEU A 87 -0.37 -2.47 -2.71
N ILE A 88 -0.25 -1.16 -2.74
CA ILE A 88 1.05 -0.49 -2.66
C ILE A 88 0.93 0.64 -1.65
N THR A 89 1.83 0.66 -0.67
CA THR A 89 1.98 1.78 0.27
C THR A 89 3.40 2.32 0.17
N THR A 90 3.54 3.63 0.02
CA THR A 90 4.83 4.30 0.21
C THR A 90 5.04 4.48 1.70
N ILE A 91 6.14 3.94 2.24
CA ILE A 91 6.50 4.05 3.65
C ILE A 91 7.75 4.90 3.83
N GLN A 92 7.81 5.62 4.95
CA GLN A 92 9.03 6.27 5.41
C GLN A 92 9.91 5.25 6.15
N VAL A 93 11.17 5.17 5.82
CA VAL A 93 12.13 4.31 6.51
C VAL A 93 12.64 5.04 7.76
N MET A 94 12.39 4.46 8.94
CA MET A 94 12.96 4.95 10.20
C MET A 94 14.30 4.29 10.48
N GLN A 95 14.35 2.97 10.33
CA GLN A 95 15.53 2.16 10.61
C GLN A 95 15.44 0.85 9.82
N ILE A 96 16.58 0.32 9.45
CA ILE A 96 16.70 -1.02 8.87
C ILE A 96 17.66 -1.83 9.75
N ASP A 97 17.17 -2.94 10.28
CA ASP A 97 17.99 -3.96 10.92
C ASP A 97 18.32 -5.03 9.87
N MET A 98 19.54 -4.93 9.34
CA MET A 98 20.02 -5.82 8.27
C MET A 98 20.19 -7.26 8.75
N GLU A 99 20.55 -7.46 10.02
CA GLU A 99 20.77 -8.80 10.58
C GLU A 99 19.45 -9.51 10.83
N ALA A 100 18.49 -8.81 11.43
CA ALA A 100 17.15 -9.33 11.68
C ALA A 100 16.28 -9.34 10.42
N GLY A 101 16.65 -8.61 9.34
CA GLY A 101 15.85 -8.45 8.14
C GLY A 101 14.57 -7.66 8.40
N LYS A 102 14.66 -6.60 9.22
CA LYS A 102 13.50 -5.83 9.66
C LYS A 102 13.62 -4.36 9.22
N ILE A 103 12.54 -3.83 8.64
CA ILE A 103 12.40 -2.43 8.26
C ILE A 103 11.36 -1.80 9.18
N TYR A 104 11.74 -0.73 9.88
CA TYR A 104 10.85 0.02 10.76
C TYR A 104 10.31 1.26 10.03
N THR A 105 9.01 1.49 10.20
CA THR A 105 8.27 2.64 9.62
C THR A 105 7.29 3.22 10.63
N PRO A 106 7.01 4.53 10.60
CA PRO A 106 6.00 5.13 11.47
C PRO A 106 4.59 4.65 11.12
N TYR A 107 4.35 4.27 9.86
CA TYR A 107 3.03 3.85 9.40
C TYR A 107 3.11 3.00 8.13
N ILE A 108 2.20 2.04 8.02
CA ILE A 108 1.85 1.33 6.79
C ILE A 108 0.34 1.05 6.83
N ASP A 109 -0.32 1.23 5.70
CA ASP A 109 -1.74 0.97 5.52
C ASP A 109 -2.01 -0.53 5.28
N ALA A 110 -1.59 -1.34 6.25
CA ALA A 110 -1.74 -2.79 6.22
C ALA A 110 -1.76 -3.34 7.65
N GLU A 111 -2.65 -4.26 7.90
CA GLU A 111 -2.80 -4.90 9.21
C GLU A 111 -1.63 -5.83 9.56
N THR A 112 -1.42 -6.03 10.86
CA THR A 112 -0.45 -7.02 11.35
C THR A 112 -0.74 -8.40 10.78
N GLY A 113 0.30 -9.08 10.32
CA GLY A 113 0.20 -10.40 9.69
C GLY A 113 -0.01 -10.36 8.17
N THR A 114 -0.24 -9.18 7.58
CA THR A 114 -0.35 -9.00 6.12
C THR A 114 0.92 -9.47 5.42
N ASP A 115 0.75 -10.26 4.37
CA ASP A 115 1.85 -10.77 3.56
C ASP A 115 2.42 -9.67 2.64
N ILE A 116 3.74 -9.50 2.68
CA ILE A 116 4.50 -8.63 1.79
C ILE A 116 4.93 -9.42 0.57
N LEU A 117 4.72 -8.82 -0.60
CA LEU A 117 5.00 -9.43 -1.91
C LEU A 117 6.27 -8.87 -2.55
N ASP A 118 6.56 -7.58 -2.33
CA ASP A 118 7.71 -6.91 -2.93
C ASP A 118 8.04 -5.61 -2.18
N ILE A 119 9.28 -5.15 -2.33
CA ILE A 119 9.74 -3.87 -1.81
C ILE A 119 10.58 -3.21 -2.90
N LYS A 120 10.27 -1.95 -3.21
CA LYS A 120 11.02 -1.14 -4.18
C LYS A 120 11.45 0.19 -3.55
N PRO A 121 12.61 0.74 -3.91
CA PRO A 121 12.94 2.09 -3.51
C PRO A 121 12.02 3.10 -4.20
N TYR A 122 11.61 4.14 -3.48
CA TYR A 122 10.94 5.29 -4.08
C TYR A 122 11.98 6.25 -4.65
N HIS A 123 12.00 6.41 -5.96
CA HIS A 123 12.96 7.24 -6.68
C HIS A 123 12.42 8.66 -6.96
N MET A 124 13.33 9.62 -7.00
CA MET A 124 13.00 11.00 -7.37
C MET A 124 12.33 11.11 -8.75
N LEU A 125 12.64 10.21 -9.67
CA LEU A 125 12.04 10.17 -11.02
C LEU A 125 10.55 9.81 -11.01
N GLU A 126 10.02 9.26 -9.91
CA GLU A 126 8.61 8.94 -9.75
C GLU A 126 7.75 10.17 -9.37
N ARG A 127 8.40 11.31 -9.10
CA ARG A 127 7.70 12.57 -8.86
C ARG A 127 7.10 13.09 -10.16
N ILE A 128 5.81 13.39 -10.13
CA ILE A 128 5.07 13.98 -11.25
C ILE A 128 4.73 15.42 -10.87
N LYS A 129 5.18 16.40 -11.68
CA LYS A 129 4.97 17.83 -11.38
C LYS A 129 3.52 18.24 -11.55
N ASP A 130 2.92 17.82 -12.66
CA ASP A 130 1.54 18.16 -13.03
C ASP A 130 0.69 16.90 -12.88
N CYS A 131 0.22 16.67 -11.66
CA CYS A 131 -0.64 15.53 -11.34
C CYS A 131 -2.09 16.00 -11.28
N ASP A 132 -2.79 15.90 -12.41
CA ASP A 132 -4.21 16.17 -12.47
C ASP A 132 -5.00 14.97 -11.96
N VAL A 133 -6.03 15.27 -11.19
CA VAL A 133 -6.97 14.28 -10.65
C VAL A 133 -8.41 14.74 -10.92
N PRO A 134 -9.41 13.85 -10.92
CA PRO A 134 -10.80 14.23 -11.08
C PRO A 134 -11.25 15.26 -10.03
N ASP A 135 -12.18 16.13 -10.39
CA ASP A 135 -12.68 17.22 -9.54
C ASP A 135 -13.14 16.74 -8.16
N TRP A 136 -13.71 15.54 -8.09
CA TRP A 136 -14.24 14.99 -6.85
C TRP A 136 -13.16 14.66 -5.80
N CYS A 137 -11.89 14.52 -6.18
CA CYS A 137 -10.76 14.27 -5.26
C CYS A 137 -9.68 15.37 -5.28
N GLN A 138 -9.92 16.52 -5.95
CA GLN A 138 -8.96 17.64 -5.98
C GLN A 138 -8.67 18.25 -4.60
N HIS A 139 -9.58 18.06 -3.64
CA HIS A 139 -9.43 18.54 -2.26
C HIS A 139 -8.58 17.61 -1.38
N TRP A 140 -8.19 16.43 -1.88
CA TRP A 140 -7.31 15.51 -1.16
C TRP A 140 -5.90 16.09 -1.03
N PRO A 141 -5.10 15.61 -0.05
CA PRO A 141 -3.71 16.04 0.12
C PRO A 141 -2.92 15.93 -1.17
N LYS A 142 -2.12 16.95 -1.45
CA LYS A 142 -1.28 16.99 -2.67
C LYS A 142 0.08 16.32 -2.45
N TRP A 143 0.49 16.23 -1.20
CA TRP A 143 1.78 15.68 -0.81
C TRP A 143 1.61 14.55 0.20
N TYR A 144 2.51 13.60 0.14
CA TYR A 144 2.56 12.46 1.08
C TYR A 144 2.55 12.93 2.55
N GLU A 145 3.31 13.98 2.86
CA GLU A 145 3.47 14.51 4.20
C GLU A 145 2.18 15.12 4.78
N GLU A 146 1.25 15.53 3.93
CA GLU A 146 -0.03 16.14 4.33
C GLU A 146 -1.10 15.08 4.60
N ALA A 147 -0.88 13.84 4.16
CA ALA A 147 -1.89 12.79 4.21
C ALA A 147 -2.27 12.37 5.65
N GLY A 148 -1.35 12.52 6.60
CA GLY A 148 -1.58 12.19 8.00
C GLY A 148 -2.53 13.15 8.73
N ASP A 149 -2.64 14.39 8.27
CA ASP A 149 -3.48 15.44 8.86
C ASP A 149 -4.87 15.52 8.18
N PHE A 150 -5.10 14.76 7.13
CA PHE A 150 -6.37 14.75 6.41
C PHE A 150 -7.38 13.82 7.09
N ASP A 151 -8.63 14.28 7.22
CA ASP A 151 -9.71 13.49 7.82
C ASP A 151 -10.27 12.47 6.82
N TRP A 152 -9.57 11.35 6.70
CA TRP A 152 -9.99 10.23 5.86
C TRP A 152 -11.27 9.58 6.34
N ALA A 153 -11.55 9.60 7.66
CA ALA A 153 -12.76 9.02 8.20
C ALA A 153 -14.02 9.80 7.77
N ASP A 154 -13.88 11.14 7.59
CA ASP A 154 -14.95 11.96 7.02
C ASP A 154 -15.11 11.77 5.51
N GLU A 155 -14.05 11.42 4.79
CA GLU A 155 -14.07 11.30 3.32
C GLU A 155 -14.70 9.99 2.84
N PHE A 156 -14.52 8.89 3.55
CA PHE A 156 -15.07 7.60 3.18
C PHE A 156 -16.57 7.46 3.51
N ASN A 157 -17.30 6.68 2.72
CA ASN A 157 -18.73 6.36 2.90
C ASN A 157 -18.97 4.92 3.42
N PHE A 158 -18.00 4.31 4.08
CA PHE A 158 -18.10 2.96 4.65
C PHE A 158 -17.54 2.88 6.05
#